data_9806d61796f3e98c3a85c6fe648198ef
#
_entry.id   9806d61796f3e98c3a85c6fe648198ef
#
_cell.length_a   1.000
_cell.length_b   1.000
_cell.length_c   1.000
_cell.angle_alpha   90.00
_cell.angle_beta   90.00
_cell.angle_gamma   90.00
#
_symmetry.space_group_name_H-M   'P 1'
#
loop_
_entity.id
_entity.type
_entity.pdbx_description
1 polymer ?
#
loop_
_entity_poly.entity_id
_entity_poly.type
_entity_poly.pdbx_seq_one_letter_code
_entity_poly.pdbx_strand_id
1 'polypeptide(L)'
;MEHLKTLILGSGPAGYTAAIYAGRAGFAPVIYEGLQPGGQLTQTTEIENFPGYPEGVEGNQLMEDLRKQAERFGAEVRNKVCVKADLSKRPFTLKFDDESEVLTDTLI
;
A
#
# COMPACT_ATOMS: atom_id res chain seq x y z
N MET A 1 -2.96 21.70 -0.88
CA MET A 1 -2.45 20.38 -1.26
C MET A 1 -2.39 19.51 -0.02
N GLU A 2 -2.90 18.30 -0.12
CA GLU A 2 -2.90 17.36 0.99
C GLU A 2 -1.47 16.99 1.40
N HIS A 3 -1.24 16.90 2.71
CA HIS A 3 0.06 16.56 3.26
C HIS A 3 -0.06 15.31 4.14
N LEU A 4 0.60 14.23 3.72
CA LEU A 4 0.57 12.94 4.40
C LEU A 4 1.85 12.74 5.23
N LYS A 5 1.76 11.98 6.30
CA LYS A 5 2.93 11.55 7.07
C LYS A 5 3.67 10.43 6.35
N THR A 6 2.93 9.43 5.91
CA THR A 6 3.49 8.22 5.29
C THR A 6 2.64 7.83 4.10
N LEU A 7 3.27 7.73 2.96
CA LEU A 7 2.65 7.28 1.72
C LEU A 7 3.32 6.00 1.26
N ILE A 8 2.51 5.01 0.90
CA ILE A 8 3.00 3.72 0.43
C ILE A 8 2.53 3.52 -1.01
N LEU A 9 3.46 3.27 -1.91
CA LEU A 9 3.15 2.96 -3.30
C LEU A 9 3.16 1.44 -3.49
N GLY A 10 2.01 0.92 -3.87
CA GLY A 10 1.85 -0.51 -4.11
C GLY A 10 1.07 -1.21 -3.02
N SER A 11 0.14 -2.07 -3.43
CA SER A 11 -0.76 -2.81 -2.54
C SER A 11 -0.54 -4.32 -2.63
N GLY A 12 0.70 -4.74 -2.87
CA GLY A 12 1.09 -6.13 -2.73
C GLY A 12 1.36 -6.47 -1.27
N PRO A 13 1.85 -7.68 -0.98
CA PRO A 13 2.13 -8.10 0.41
C PRO A 13 3.08 -7.18 1.15
N ALA A 14 4.10 -6.67 0.45
CA ALA A 14 5.07 -5.75 1.06
C ALA A 14 4.42 -4.43 1.47
N GLY A 15 3.59 -3.85 0.61
CA GLY A 15 2.88 -2.60 0.89
C GLY A 15 1.93 -2.74 2.07
N TYR A 16 1.12 -3.79 2.09
CA TYR A 16 0.21 -4.03 3.21
C TYR A 16 0.96 -4.32 4.51
N THR A 17 2.06 -5.07 4.45
CA THR A 17 2.88 -5.33 5.64
C THR A 17 3.43 -4.02 6.21
N ALA A 18 3.97 -3.16 5.36
CA ALA A 18 4.43 -1.84 5.78
C ALA A 18 3.31 -1.03 6.40
N ALA A 19 2.11 -1.06 5.79
CA ALA A 19 0.95 -0.33 6.29
C ALA A 19 0.49 -0.82 7.66
N ILE A 20 0.53 -2.13 7.91
CA ILE A 20 0.17 -2.70 9.21
C ILE A 20 1.09 -2.14 10.30
N TYR A 21 2.40 -2.20 10.07
CA TYR A 21 3.36 -1.71 11.05
C TYR A 21 3.29 -0.19 11.23
N ALA A 22 3.19 0.57 10.14
CA ALA A 22 3.06 2.02 10.21
C ALA A 22 1.76 2.44 10.89
N GLY A 23 0.66 1.74 10.62
CA GLY A 23 -0.63 2.00 11.26
C GLY A 23 -0.57 1.77 12.76
N ARG A 24 0.03 0.65 13.19
CA ARG A 24 0.21 0.36 14.61
C ARG A 24 1.10 1.38 15.32
N ALA A 25 2.04 1.96 14.60
CA ALA A 25 2.92 2.99 15.15
C ALA A 25 2.30 4.40 15.13
N GLY A 26 1.08 4.56 14.61
CA GLY A 26 0.38 5.83 14.61
C GLY A 26 0.77 6.78 13.48
N PHE A 27 1.34 6.26 12.38
CA PHE A 27 1.80 7.11 11.28
C PHE A 27 0.74 7.34 10.20
N ALA A 28 -0.49 6.89 10.40
CA ALA A 28 -1.61 7.14 9.49
C ALA A 28 -1.26 6.89 8.01
N PRO A 29 -0.81 5.67 7.65
CA PRO A 29 -0.35 5.42 6.29
C PRO A 29 -1.48 5.47 5.27
N VAL A 30 -1.16 5.99 4.09
CA VAL A 30 -2.05 5.97 2.92
C VAL A 30 -1.38 5.10 1.85
N ILE A 31 -2.09 4.09 1.38
CA ILE A 31 -1.61 3.19 0.34
C ILE A 31 -2.27 3.56 -0.98
N TYR A 32 -1.46 3.68 -2.04
CA TYR A 32 -1.95 3.85 -3.40
C TYR A 32 -1.77 2.54 -4.16
N GLU A 33 -2.87 1.98 -4.64
CA GLU A 33 -2.86 0.63 -5.23
C GLU A 33 -2.15 0.55 -6.58
N GLY A 34 -2.27 1.56 -7.42
CA GLY A 34 -1.70 1.53 -8.74
C GLY A 34 -2.51 0.68 -9.73
N LEU A 35 -1.83 0.20 -10.77
CA LEU A 35 -2.47 -0.52 -11.87
C LEU A 35 -2.84 -1.97 -11.54
N GLN A 36 -2.16 -2.57 -10.57
CA GLN A 36 -2.36 -3.97 -10.22
C GLN A 36 -2.56 -4.11 -8.71
N PRO A 37 -3.79 -3.85 -8.23
CA PRO A 37 -4.11 -4.03 -6.82
C PRO A 37 -3.79 -5.45 -6.36
N GLY A 38 -3.14 -5.58 -5.18
CA GLY A 38 -2.71 -6.88 -4.68
C GLY A 38 -1.40 -7.38 -5.27
N GLY A 39 -0.86 -6.70 -6.28
CA GLY A 39 0.41 -7.05 -6.90
C GLY A 39 0.37 -8.39 -7.62
N GLN A 40 1.51 -9.05 -7.68
CA GLN A 40 1.65 -10.31 -8.42
C GLN A 40 0.89 -11.48 -7.80
N LEU A 41 0.54 -11.40 -6.52
CA LEU A 41 -0.20 -12.48 -5.85
C LEU A 41 -1.58 -12.70 -6.44
N THR A 42 -2.19 -11.69 -7.05
CA THR A 42 -3.51 -11.84 -7.67
C THR A 42 -3.48 -12.72 -8.92
N GLN A 43 -2.30 -12.97 -9.48
CA GLN A 43 -2.10 -13.84 -10.65
C GLN A 43 -1.88 -15.30 -10.26
N THR A 44 -1.78 -15.59 -8.96
CA THR A 44 -1.50 -16.93 -8.45
C THR A 44 -2.72 -17.43 -7.68
N THR A 45 -3.24 -18.60 -8.06
CA THR A 45 -4.43 -19.16 -7.42
C THR A 45 -4.12 -19.70 -6.02
N GLU A 46 -2.93 -20.25 -5.80
CA GLU A 46 -2.54 -20.80 -4.52
C GLU A 46 -1.16 -20.29 -4.09
N ILE A 47 -1.10 -19.75 -2.88
CA ILE A 47 0.12 -19.22 -2.28
C ILE A 47 0.55 -20.19 -1.17
N GLU A 48 1.75 -20.75 -1.29
CA GLU A 48 2.27 -21.72 -0.34
C GLU A 48 3.40 -21.18 0.53
N ASN A 49 3.95 -20.05 0.14
CA ASN A 49 5.18 -19.50 0.75
C ASN A 49 4.96 -18.22 1.53
N PHE A 50 3.73 -17.88 1.86
CA PHE A 50 3.47 -16.76 2.75
C PHE A 50 3.31 -17.28 4.17
N PRO A 51 4.07 -16.75 5.14
CA PRO A 51 4.03 -17.24 6.52
C PRO A 51 2.64 -17.11 7.14
N GLY A 52 2.27 -18.09 7.95
CA GLY A 52 0.99 -18.07 8.64
C GLY A 52 -0.09 -18.94 8.02
N TYR A 53 0.18 -19.52 6.85
CA TYR A 53 -0.76 -20.40 6.13
C TYR A 53 -0.12 -21.76 5.86
N PRO A 54 -0.11 -22.67 6.84
CA PRO A 54 0.60 -23.95 6.70
C PRO A 54 0.08 -24.83 5.58
N GLU A 55 -1.18 -24.65 5.18
CA GLU A 55 -1.80 -25.40 4.08
C GLU A 55 -1.98 -24.57 2.81
N GLY A 56 -1.35 -23.39 2.76
CA GLY A 56 -1.50 -22.48 1.63
C GLY A 56 -2.73 -21.59 1.75
N VAL A 57 -2.87 -20.65 0.84
CA VAL A 57 -4.00 -19.72 0.78
C VAL A 57 -4.20 -19.28 -0.66
N GLU A 58 -5.44 -19.03 -1.07
CA GLU A 58 -5.72 -18.45 -2.38
C GLU A 58 -5.26 -16.99 -2.40
N GLY A 59 -4.65 -16.57 -3.53
CA GLY A 59 -4.03 -15.25 -3.63
C GLY A 59 -4.97 -14.08 -3.36
N ASN A 60 -6.18 -14.12 -3.92
CA ASN A 60 -7.16 -13.05 -3.70
C ASN A 60 -7.62 -12.99 -2.24
N GLN A 61 -7.77 -14.14 -1.60
CA GLN A 61 -8.15 -14.20 -0.19
C GLN A 61 -7.04 -13.62 0.69
N LEU A 62 -5.79 -13.96 0.39
CA LEU A 62 -4.65 -13.40 1.13
C LEU A 62 -4.62 -11.87 1.02
N MET A 63 -4.82 -11.33 -0.20
CA MET A 63 -4.81 -9.88 -0.39
C MET A 63 -5.95 -9.20 0.35
N GLU A 64 -7.14 -9.80 0.35
CA GLU A 64 -8.27 -9.27 1.10
C GLU A 64 -7.99 -9.27 2.60
N ASP A 65 -7.40 -10.34 3.12
CA ASP A 65 -7.05 -10.44 4.53
C ASP A 65 -6.02 -9.37 4.93
N LEU A 66 -4.99 -9.18 4.10
CA LEU A 66 -3.96 -8.18 4.36
C LEU A 66 -4.53 -6.76 4.33
N ARG A 67 -5.41 -6.46 3.37
CA ARG A 67 -6.08 -5.17 3.30
C ARG A 67 -6.90 -4.89 4.55
N LYS A 68 -7.72 -5.86 4.95
CA LYS A 68 -8.55 -5.73 6.17
C LYS A 68 -7.68 -5.52 7.41
N GLN A 69 -6.57 -6.22 7.49
CA GLN A 69 -5.65 -6.08 8.63
C GLN A 69 -5.03 -4.69 8.65
N ALA A 70 -4.58 -4.17 7.51
CA ALA A 70 -4.03 -2.82 7.42
C ALA A 70 -5.08 -1.76 7.78
N GLU A 71 -6.30 -1.91 7.25
CA GLU A 71 -7.39 -0.97 7.53
C GLU A 71 -7.78 -0.99 9.01
N ARG A 72 -7.70 -2.14 9.66
CA ARG A 72 -7.96 -2.24 11.10
C ARG A 72 -7.06 -1.32 11.91
N PHE A 73 -5.83 -1.10 11.47
CA PHE A 73 -4.88 -0.23 12.15
C PHE A 73 -4.84 1.19 11.58
N GLY A 74 -5.83 1.56 10.79
CA GLY A 74 -6.01 2.93 10.34
C GLY A 74 -5.40 3.27 8.98
N ALA A 75 -4.94 2.27 8.21
CA ALA A 75 -4.47 2.53 6.86
C ALA A 75 -5.64 2.90 5.96
N GLU A 76 -5.40 3.88 5.08
CA GLU A 76 -6.35 4.26 4.05
C GLU A 76 -5.84 3.74 2.71
N VAL A 77 -6.71 3.09 1.93
CA VAL A 77 -6.35 2.55 0.62
C VAL A 77 -7.00 3.41 -0.46
N ARG A 78 -6.18 3.91 -1.40
CA ARG A 78 -6.64 4.76 -2.50
C ARG A 78 -6.31 4.11 -3.84
N ASN A 79 -7.24 4.18 -4.77
CA ASN A 79 -7.05 3.63 -6.11
C ASN A 79 -6.64 4.74 -7.08
N LYS A 80 -5.34 5.00 -7.17
CA LYS A 80 -4.74 5.94 -8.12
C LYS A 80 -3.36 5.44 -8.51
N VAL A 81 -2.90 5.84 -9.69
CA VAL A 81 -1.57 5.48 -10.18
C VAL A 81 -0.65 6.68 -10.04
N CYS A 82 0.47 6.50 -9.34
CA CYS A 82 1.50 7.52 -9.27
C CYS A 82 2.25 7.59 -10.60
N VAL A 83 2.28 8.77 -11.21
CA VAL A 83 2.95 8.97 -12.51
C VAL A 83 4.26 9.72 -12.37
N LYS A 84 4.48 10.41 -11.25
CA LYS A 84 5.72 11.17 -11.02
C LYS A 84 5.95 11.35 -9.53
N ALA A 85 7.19 11.18 -9.10
CA ALA A 85 7.60 11.46 -7.73
C ALA A 85 8.81 12.39 -7.75
N ASP A 86 8.71 13.51 -7.05
CA ASP A 86 9.83 14.43 -6.86
C ASP A 86 10.41 14.19 -5.46
N LEU A 87 11.57 13.55 -5.41
CA LEU A 87 12.25 13.19 -4.18
C LEU A 87 13.42 14.12 -3.84
N SER A 88 13.53 15.25 -4.56
CA SER A 88 14.66 16.18 -4.41
C SER A 88 14.67 16.94 -3.08
N LYS A 89 13.51 17.05 -2.45
CA LYS A 89 13.37 17.73 -1.16
C LYS A 89 12.19 17.16 -0.38
N ARG A 90 12.18 17.34 0.93
CA ARG A 90 11.05 16.98 1.79
C ARG A 90 10.23 18.22 2.12
N PRO A 91 8.90 18.06 2.21
CA PRO A 91 8.15 16.83 1.89
C PRO A 91 8.26 16.48 0.41
N PHE A 92 8.19 15.17 0.12
CA PHE A 92 8.19 14.69 -1.26
C PHE A 92 6.87 15.02 -1.94
N THR A 93 6.92 15.30 -3.24
CA THR A 93 5.71 15.58 -4.03
C THR A 93 5.45 14.42 -4.98
N LEU A 94 4.23 13.86 -4.91
CA LEU A 94 3.80 12.80 -5.82
C LEU A 94 2.62 13.27 -6.65
N LYS A 95 2.68 12.97 -7.95
CA LYS A 95 1.61 13.28 -8.89
C LYS A 95 0.96 11.99 -9.38
N PHE A 96 -0.36 12.01 -9.50
CA PHE A 96 -1.14 10.86 -9.90
C PHE A 96 -1.76 11.03 -11.28
N ASP A 97 -2.33 9.94 -11.81
CA ASP A 97 -2.89 9.87 -13.15
C ASP A 97 -4.11 10.78 -13.37
N ASP A 98 -4.77 11.20 -12.30
CA ASP A 98 -5.86 12.19 -12.35
C ASP A 98 -5.35 13.63 -12.23
N GLU A 99 -4.04 13.84 -12.33
CA GLU A 99 -3.33 15.11 -12.19
C GLU A 99 -3.33 15.70 -10.78
N SER A 100 -3.91 15.01 -9.80
CA SER A 100 -3.81 15.43 -8.41
C SER A 100 -2.38 15.23 -7.89
N GLU A 101 -2.01 16.05 -6.90
CA GLU A 101 -0.72 15.98 -6.25
C GLU A 101 -0.89 15.91 -4.74
N VAL A 102 0.02 15.22 -4.08
CA VAL A 102 0.09 15.19 -2.62
C VAL A 102 1.53 15.39 -2.17
N LEU A 103 1.67 15.89 -0.95
CA LEU A 103 2.95 15.94 -0.24
C LEU A 103 3.00 14.80 0.76
N THR A 104 4.18 14.22 0.95
CA THR A 104 4.37 13.23 2.01
C THR A 104 5.73 13.40 2.67
N ASP A 105 5.78 13.23 3.98
CA ASP A 105 7.02 13.33 4.74
C ASP A 105 7.90 12.10 4.52
N THR A 106 7.29 10.93 4.39
CA THR A 106 7.99 9.66 4.15
C THR A 106 7.31 8.88 3.04
N LEU A 107 8.10 8.09 2.32
CA LEU A 107 7.63 7.30 1.18
C LEU A 107 8.20 5.89 1.24
N ILE A 108 7.32 4.91 1.07
CA ILE A 108 7.68 3.49 0.97
C ILE A 108 7.22 2.93 -0.37
#